data_3602264864eec33fd5c7fe73d635e3ce
#
_entry.id   3602264864eec33fd5c7fe73d635e3ce
#
_cell.length_a   1.000
_cell.length_b   1.000
_cell.length_c   1.000
_cell.angle_alpha   90.00
_cell.angle_beta   90.00
_cell.angle_gamma   90.00
#
_symmetry.space_group_name_H-M   'P 1'
#
loop_
_entity.id
_entity.type
_entity.pdbx_description
1 polymer ?
#
loop_
_entity_poly.entity_id
_entity_poly.type
_entity_poly.pdbx_seq_one_letter_code
_entity_poly.pdbx_strand_id
1 'polypeptide(L)'
;GDVYKRQGIANPIGLKCGPSTDSDDLLRLIEKLNPLNQAGRLTLIARMGYSEIHKKLKPLISAVKRSGLIVGWCSDPMHGNTVKASSGFKTRKMDDIMTEVRGFFEVHNEMNTIPGGVHFEMTGQNVTECVGGVYEVNESNLADRYHTHCDPRLNATQSLELAFLVADLLTENRNNVKKQIVAVS
;
A
#
# COMPACT_ATOMS: atom_id res chain seq x y z
N GLY A 1 23.53 -6.10 6.62
CA GLY A 1 24.31 -5.40 5.58
C GLY A 1 23.59 -4.21 4.97
N ASP A 2 22.35 -4.36 4.53
CA ASP A 2 21.66 -3.31 3.75
C ASP A 2 21.24 -2.07 4.55
N VAL A 3 20.95 -2.20 5.83
CA VAL A 3 20.57 -1.08 6.69
C VAL A 3 21.71 -0.05 6.81
N TYR A 4 22.94 -0.51 7.02
CA TYR A 4 24.10 0.39 7.12
C TYR A 4 24.42 1.12 5.80
N LYS A 5 24.26 0.45 4.67
CA LYS A 5 24.42 1.09 3.35
C LYS A 5 23.37 2.19 3.14
N ARG A 6 22.13 1.96 3.59
CA ARG A 6 21.02 2.89 3.41
C ARG A 6 21.09 4.12 4.32
N GLN A 7 21.78 4.04 5.45
CA GLN A 7 22.03 5.22 6.31
C GLN A 7 22.83 6.31 5.59
N GLY A 8 23.74 5.93 4.69
CA GLY A 8 24.53 6.87 3.88
C GLY A 8 23.83 7.49 2.69
N ILE A 9 22.59 7.06 2.37
CA ILE A 9 21.82 7.59 1.26
C ILE A 9 21.15 8.90 1.69
N ALA A 10 21.37 9.99 0.96
CA ALA A 10 20.77 11.29 1.25
C ALA A 10 19.29 11.36 0.86
N ASN A 11 18.87 10.60 -0.17
CA ASN A 11 17.49 10.59 -0.67
C ASN A 11 16.53 9.97 0.37
N PRO A 12 15.22 10.32 0.33
CA PRO A 12 14.18 9.63 1.09
C PRO A 12 14.19 8.12 0.83
N ILE A 13 13.87 7.36 1.87
CA ILE A 13 13.91 5.88 1.85
C ILE A 13 12.50 5.33 2.01
N GLY A 14 12.15 4.31 1.20
CA GLY A 14 10.98 3.48 1.40
C GLY A 14 11.34 2.17 2.11
N LEU A 15 10.59 1.78 3.13
CA LEU A 15 10.72 0.52 3.84
C LEU A 15 9.41 -0.28 3.71
N LYS A 16 9.47 -1.45 3.07
CA LYS A 16 8.30 -2.32 2.93
C LYS A 16 8.02 -3.08 4.23
N CYS A 17 6.76 -3.04 4.66
CA CYS A 17 6.24 -3.72 5.84
C CYS A 17 5.16 -4.73 5.42
N GLY A 18 5.38 -6.00 5.74
CA GLY A 18 4.45 -7.09 5.44
C GLY A 18 3.75 -7.64 6.69
N PRO A 19 2.90 -8.67 6.53
CA PRO A 19 2.11 -9.24 7.63
C PRO A 19 2.95 -9.91 8.73
N SER A 20 4.21 -10.23 8.47
CA SER A 20 5.16 -10.78 9.43
C SER A 20 6.04 -9.73 10.11
N THR A 21 5.85 -8.43 9.80
CA THR A 21 6.62 -7.35 10.42
C THR A 21 6.28 -7.24 11.90
N ASP A 22 7.29 -7.36 12.75
CA ASP A 22 7.19 -7.15 14.19
C ASP A 22 7.30 -5.65 14.53
N SER A 23 6.52 -5.19 15.50
CA SER A 23 6.48 -3.76 15.88
C SER A 23 7.80 -3.26 16.46
N ASP A 24 8.47 -4.05 17.31
CA ASP A 24 9.71 -3.62 17.96
C ASP A 24 10.87 -3.62 16.97
N ASP A 25 10.90 -4.62 16.06
CA ASP A 25 11.86 -4.64 14.96
C ASP A 25 11.67 -3.45 14.03
N LEU A 26 10.41 -3.07 13.74
CA LEU A 26 10.10 -1.91 12.93
C LEU A 26 10.61 -0.63 13.57
N LEU A 27 10.37 -0.40 14.87
CA LEU A 27 10.86 0.78 15.57
C LEU A 27 12.39 0.86 15.52
N ARG A 28 13.10 -0.24 15.78
CA ARG A 28 14.57 -0.31 15.67
C ARG A 28 15.08 0.03 14.26
N LEU A 29 14.36 -0.40 13.21
CA LEU A 29 14.71 -0.07 11.83
C LEU A 29 14.48 1.40 11.52
N ILE A 30 13.38 1.99 11.99
CA ILE A 30 13.08 3.41 11.81
C ILE A 30 14.18 4.27 12.46
N GLU A 31 14.55 3.99 13.71
CA GLU A 31 15.60 4.72 14.41
C GLU A 31 16.95 4.64 13.68
N LYS A 32 17.30 3.48 13.13
CA LYS A 32 18.52 3.31 12.34
C LYS A 32 18.48 4.03 10.99
N LEU A 33 17.35 4.06 10.31
CA LEU A 33 17.22 4.66 8.97
C LEU A 33 16.96 6.17 9.03
N ASN A 34 16.39 6.64 10.13
CA ASN A 34 16.08 8.05 10.39
C ASN A 34 16.51 8.48 11.81
N PRO A 35 17.81 8.42 12.14
CA PRO A 35 18.31 8.67 13.51
C PRO A 35 18.05 10.09 14.01
N LEU A 36 17.84 11.04 13.10
CA LEU A 36 17.52 12.43 13.44
C LEU A 36 16.02 12.70 13.50
N ASN A 37 15.19 11.65 13.35
CA ASN A 37 13.73 11.74 13.30
C ASN A 37 13.22 12.84 12.34
N GLN A 38 13.86 12.95 11.18
CA GLN A 38 13.62 14.00 10.20
C GLN A 38 12.35 13.69 9.38
N ALA A 39 11.44 14.66 9.29
CA ALA A 39 10.25 14.56 8.47
C ALA A 39 10.59 14.38 6.98
N GLY A 40 9.83 13.50 6.28
CA GLY A 40 10.04 13.20 4.86
C GLY A 40 11.20 12.23 4.57
N ARG A 41 11.99 11.83 5.59
CA ARG A 41 13.14 10.94 5.43
C ARG A 41 12.73 9.49 5.14
N LEU A 42 11.71 8.99 5.82
CA LEU A 42 11.32 7.58 5.76
C LEU A 42 9.83 7.41 5.47
N THR A 43 9.52 6.57 4.49
CA THR A 43 8.15 6.14 4.19
C THR A 43 8.02 4.64 4.43
N LEU A 44 7.07 4.25 5.27
CA LEU A 44 6.69 2.87 5.48
C LEU A 44 5.65 2.46 4.42
N ILE A 45 5.95 1.40 3.66
CA ILE A 45 5.12 0.93 2.56
C ILE A 45 4.45 -0.37 3.00
N ALA A 46 3.17 -0.27 3.40
CA ALA A 46 2.38 -1.40 3.89
C ALA A 46 1.95 -2.31 2.73
N ARG A 47 2.25 -3.61 2.85
CA ARG A 47 1.85 -4.68 1.91
C ARG A 47 1.33 -5.90 2.67
N MET A 48 0.14 -5.79 3.25
CA MET A 48 -0.37 -6.76 4.21
C MET A 48 -1.15 -7.91 3.58
N GLY A 49 -1.74 -7.70 2.40
CA GLY A 49 -2.77 -8.54 1.83
C GLY A 49 -4.16 -8.12 2.32
N TYR A 50 -5.16 -8.22 1.45
CA TYR A 50 -6.52 -7.74 1.69
C TYR A 50 -7.17 -8.33 2.95
N SER A 51 -6.90 -9.59 3.27
CA SER A 51 -7.48 -10.28 4.43
C SER A 51 -6.81 -9.93 5.77
N GLU A 52 -5.59 -9.40 5.74
CA GLU A 52 -4.78 -9.15 6.93
C GLU A 52 -4.60 -7.67 7.26
N ILE A 53 -4.98 -6.75 6.35
CA ILE A 53 -4.68 -5.32 6.46
C ILE A 53 -5.13 -4.73 7.81
N HIS A 54 -6.37 -4.96 8.22
CA HIS A 54 -6.91 -4.41 9.48
C HIS A 54 -6.19 -4.96 10.72
N LYS A 55 -5.90 -6.27 10.71
CA LYS A 55 -5.27 -6.94 11.85
C LYS A 55 -3.80 -6.58 12.00
N LYS A 56 -3.08 -6.48 10.86
CA LYS A 56 -1.62 -6.36 10.85
C LYS A 56 -1.11 -4.92 10.81
N LEU A 57 -1.86 -4.00 10.20
CA LEU A 57 -1.41 -2.61 10.10
C LEU A 57 -1.63 -1.83 11.40
N LYS A 58 -2.74 -2.04 12.12
CA LYS A 58 -3.07 -1.32 13.36
C LYS A 58 -1.97 -1.39 14.43
N PRO A 59 -1.39 -2.55 14.77
CA PRO A 59 -0.30 -2.62 15.75
C PRO A 59 0.92 -1.79 15.35
N LEU A 60 1.30 -1.80 14.07
CA LEU A 60 2.45 -1.06 13.55
C LEU A 60 2.23 0.45 13.66
N ILE A 61 1.07 0.95 13.22
CA ILE A 61 0.71 2.37 13.35
C ILE A 61 0.69 2.77 14.82
N SER A 62 0.10 1.94 15.70
CA SER A 62 0.05 2.20 17.14
C SER A 62 1.44 2.30 17.76
N ALA A 63 2.35 1.40 17.43
CA ALA A 63 3.72 1.42 17.92
C ALA A 63 4.47 2.70 17.48
N VAL A 64 4.42 3.03 16.18
CA VAL A 64 5.04 4.23 15.63
C VAL A 64 4.45 5.50 16.27
N LYS A 65 3.13 5.57 16.41
CA LYS A 65 2.47 6.73 17.02
C LYS A 65 2.90 6.94 18.48
N ARG A 66 3.00 5.86 19.26
CA ARG A 66 3.44 5.94 20.68
C ARG A 66 4.91 6.30 20.83
N SER A 67 5.77 5.90 19.89
CA SER A 67 7.21 6.19 19.96
C SER A 67 7.57 7.64 19.60
N GLY A 68 6.64 8.41 18.99
CA GLY A 68 6.92 9.75 18.49
C GLY A 68 7.83 9.80 17.26
N LEU A 69 8.06 8.65 16.60
CA LEU A 69 8.85 8.58 15.38
C LEU A 69 8.07 9.12 14.19
N ILE A 70 8.73 9.92 13.36
CA ILE A 70 8.13 10.61 12.21
C ILE A 70 8.38 9.78 10.96
N VAL A 71 7.30 9.29 10.35
CA VAL A 71 7.32 8.51 9.10
C VAL A 71 6.14 8.89 8.21
N GLY A 72 6.31 8.74 6.89
CA GLY A 72 5.20 8.67 5.94
C GLY A 72 4.64 7.25 5.87
N TRP A 73 3.36 7.11 5.51
CA TRP A 73 2.73 5.83 5.22
C TRP A 73 2.26 5.76 3.78
N CYS A 74 2.48 4.61 3.14
CA CYS A 74 2.04 4.33 1.78
C CYS A 74 1.47 2.92 1.70
N SER A 75 0.40 2.70 0.94
CA SER A 75 -0.14 1.37 0.66
C SER A 75 0.50 0.76 -0.58
N ASP A 76 0.91 -0.51 -0.51
CA ASP A 76 1.26 -1.35 -1.65
C ASP A 76 0.33 -2.56 -1.68
N PRO A 77 -0.84 -2.45 -2.27
CA PRO A 77 -1.81 -3.54 -2.32
C PRO A 77 -1.49 -4.56 -3.42
N MET A 78 -0.39 -4.37 -4.14
CA MET A 78 0.00 -5.26 -5.24
C MET A 78 0.72 -6.50 -4.73
N HIS A 79 1.80 -6.31 -3.94
CA HIS A 79 2.71 -7.39 -3.56
C HIS A 79 2.17 -8.30 -2.44
N GLY A 80 1.15 -7.86 -1.69
CA GLY A 80 0.44 -8.69 -0.70
C GLY A 80 -0.63 -9.59 -1.31
N ASN A 81 -1.07 -9.31 -2.54
CA ASN A 81 -2.20 -9.96 -3.21
C ASN A 81 -1.81 -10.72 -4.49
N THR A 82 -0.52 -11.00 -4.68
CA THR A 82 -0.08 -11.81 -5.82
C THR A 82 -0.37 -13.29 -5.57
N VAL A 83 -1.10 -13.91 -6.48
CA VAL A 83 -1.46 -15.33 -6.45
C VAL A 83 -1.03 -16.02 -7.74
N LYS A 84 -1.02 -17.35 -7.73
CA LYS A 84 -0.77 -18.15 -8.92
C LYS A 84 -2.11 -18.69 -9.43
N ALA A 85 -2.47 -18.34 -10.67
CA ALA A 85 -3.65 -18.88 -11.34
C ALA A 85 -3.51 -20.37 -11.66
N SER A 86 -4.62 -21.04 -11.93
CA SER A 86 -4.63 -22.44 -12.35
C SER A 86 -3.80 -22.70 -13.62
N SER A 87 -3.71 -21.71 -14.50
CA SER A 87 -2.88 -21.70 -15.70
C SER A 87 -1.35 -21.62 -15.44
N GLY A 88 -0.96 -21.37 -14.19
CA GLY A 88 0.44 -21.19 -13.78
C GLY A 88 0.95 -19.75 -13.83
N PHE A 89 0.21 -18.81 -14.44
CA PHE A 89 0.57 -17.40 -14.44
C PHE A 89 0.44 -16.79 -13.04
N LYS A 90 1.35 -15.88 -12.69
CA LYS A 90 1.12 -14.98 -11.56
C LYS A 90 0.00 -14.01 -11.94
N THR A 91 -0.89 -13.72 -11.02
CA THR A 91 -1.94 -12.72 -11.21
C THR A 91 -2.29 -12.04 -9.90
N ARG A 92 -3.13 -11.02 -9.96
CA ARG A 92 -3.74 -10.33 -8.82
C ARG A 92 -5.21 -10.12 -9.12
N LYS A 93 -6.06 -10.25 -8.09
CA LYS A 93 -7.48 -9.93 -8.25
C LYS A 93 -7.69 -8.46 -7.96
N MET A 94 -8.37 -7.76 -8.86
CA MET A 94 -8.69 -6.34 -8.72
C MET A 94 -9.44 -6.05 -7.42
N ASP A 95 -10.39 -6.92 -7.06
CA ASP A 95 -11.19 -6.79 -5.84
C ASP A 95 -10.33 -6.86 -4.57
N ASP A 96 -9.33 -7.75 -4.54
CA ASP A 96 -8.41 -7.90 -3.41
C ASP A 96 -7.54 -6.62 -3.26
N ILE A 97 -7.06 -6.08 -4.40
CA ILE A 97 -6.30 -4.83 -4.44
C ILE A 97 -7.15 -3.68 -3.89
N MET A 98 -8.37 -3.52 -4.40
CA MET A 98 -9.29 -2.46 -3.98
C MET A 98 -9.65 -2.58 -2.50
N THR A 99 -9.84 -3.82 -2.01
CA THR A 99 -10.14 -4.10 -0.60
C THR A 99 -8.98 -3.70 0.31
N GLU A 100 -7.74 -4.03 -0.06
CA GLU A 100 -6.57 -3.62 0.74
C GLU A 100 -6.38 -2.10 0.75
N VAL A 101 -6.63 -1.41 -0.37
CA VAL A 101 -6.60 0.07 -0.41
C VAL A 101 -7.64 0.67 0.54
N ARG A 102 -8.90 0.20 0.50
CA ARG A 102 -9.95 0.66 1.42
C ARG A 102 -9.54 0.43 2.87
N GLY A 103 -9.11 -0.79 3.21
CA GLY A 103 -8.65 -1.15 4.56
C GLY A 103 -7.49 -0.29 5.05
N PHE A 104 -6.56 0.09 4.17
CA PHE A 104 -5.47 1.01 4.51
C PHE A 104 -6.01 2.38 4.95
N PHE A 105 -6.93 2.98 4.20
CA PHE A 105 -7.55 4.25 4.56
C PHE A 105 -8.41 4.14 5.83
N GLU A 106 -9.19 3.09 5.98
CA GLU A 106 -10.02 2.82 7.15
C GLU A 106 -9.19 2.72 8.43
N VAL A 107 -8.10 1.94 8.40
CA VAL A 107 -7.18 1.81 9.54
C VAL A 107 -6.56 3.17 9.91
N HIS A 108 -6.12 3.96 8.94
CA HIS A 108 -5.57 5.29 9.19
C HIS A 108 -6.61 6.24 9.80
N ASN A 109 -7.85 6.20 9.32
CA ASN A 109 -8.96 6.97 9.88
C ASN A 109 -9.25 6.58 11.34
N GLU A 110 -9.36 5.27 11.64
CA GLU A 110 -9.57 4.77 13.01
C GLU A 110 -8.43 5.15 13.96
N MET A 111 -7.21 5.13 13.48
CA MET A 111 -6.02 5.45 14.28
C MET A 111 -5.71 6.95 14.36
N ASN A 112 -6.51 7.81 13.70
CA ASN A 112 -6.26 9.25 13.56
C ASN A 112 -4.83 9.53 13.08
N THR A 113 -4.46 8.92 11.95
CA THR A 113 -3.20 9.10 11.24
C THR A 113 -3.47 9.38 9.76
N ILE A 114 -2.45 9.80 9.01
CA ILE A 114 -2.62 10.25 7.62
C ILE A 114 -2.22 9.12 6.66
N PRO A 115 -3.13 8.65 5.78
CA PRO A 115 -2.76 7.81 4.65
C PRO A 115 -2.01 8.66 3.62
N GLY A 116 -0.68 8.49 3.53
CA GLY A 116 0.20 9.41 2.78
C GLY A 116 0.26 9.13 1.28
N GLY A 117 -0.12 7.94 0.82
CA GLY A 117 -0.07 7.60 -0.60
C GLY A 117 -0.29 6.13 -0.92
N VAL A 118 -0.17 5.83 -2.20
CA VAL A 118 -0.34 4.49 -2.77
C VAL A 118 0.81 4.17 -3.74
N HIS A 119 1.18 2.89 -3.83
CA HIS A 119 2.22 2.39 -4.70
C HIS A 119 1.64 1.26 -5.57
N PHE A 120 1.52 1.50 -6.88
CA PHE A 120 0.93 0.56 -7.83
C PHE A 120 1.90 0.18 -8.94
N GLU A 121 1.71 -1.03 -9.46
CA GLU A 121 2.32 -1.50 -10.70
C GLU A 121 1.28 -1.46 -11.82
N MET A 122 1.44 -0.55 -12.76
CA MET A 122 0.49 -0.32 -13.85
C MET A 122 1.16 -0.08 -15.18
N THR A 123 0.39 -0.24 -16.25
CA THR A 123 0.79 0.10 -17.63
C THR A 123 -0.35 0.75 -18.38
N GLY A 124 -0.04 1.66 -19.30
CA GLY A 124 -1.02 2.22 -20.22
C GLY A 124 -1.48 1.26 -21.31
N GLN A 125 -0.89 0.07 -21.39
CA GLN A 125 -1.26 -0.96 -22.36
C GLN A 125 -2.47 -1.76 -21.89
N ASN A 126 -3.21 -2.34 -22.83
CA ASN A 126 -4.34 -3.19 -22.55
C ASN A 126 -3.90 -4.65 -22.31
N VAL A 127 -3.14 -4.87 -21.22
CA VAL A 127 -2.68 -6.20 -20.80
C VAL A 127 -3.78 -6.96 -20.05
N THR A 128 -3.65 -8.28 -20.00
CA THR A 128 -4.54 -9.21 -19.26
C THR A 128 -3.79 -9.88 -18.10
N GLU A 129 -3.02 -9.13 -17.33
CA GLU A 129 -2.13 -9.65 -16.27
C GLU A 129 -2.81 -9.78 -14.90
N CYS A 130 -3.82 -8.93 -14.62
CA CYS A 130 -4.61 -8.94 -13.38
C CYS A 130 -6.07 -9.30 -13.68
N VAL A 131 -6.66 -10.16 -12.84
CA VAL A 131 -8.05 -10.62 -12.97
C VAL A 131 -9.02 -9.58 -12.43
N GLY A 132 -10.17 -9.42 -13.09
CA GLY A 132 -11.24 -8.49 -12.71
C GLY A 132 -11.19 -7.16 -13.44
N GLY A 133 -11.92 -6.18 -12.90
CA GLY A 133 -12.14 -4.87 -13.52
C GLY A 133 -13.31 -4.87 -14.49
N VAL A 134 -13.71 -3.69 -14.96
CA VAL A 134 -14.91 -3.47 -15.81
C VAL A 134 -14.92 -4.34 -17.07
N TYR A 135 -13.76 -4.65 -17.65
CA TYR A 135 -13.67 -5.53 -18.83
C TYR A 135 -13.52 -7.01 -18.47
N GLU A 136 -13.76 -7.39 -17.22
CA GLU A 136 -13.85 -8.78 -16.74
C GLU A 136 -12.70 -9.68 -17.21
N VAL A 137 -11.45 -9.22 -17.04
CA VAL A 137 -10.31 -10.13 -17.23
C VAL A 137 -10.48 -11.32 -16.28
N ASN A 138 -10.44 -12.53 -16.82
CA ASN A 138 -10.59 -13.76 -16.04
C ASN A 138 -9.39 -14.70 -16.24
N GLU A 139 -9.31 -15.79 -15.47
CA GLU A 139 -8.16 -16.69 -15.53
C GLU A 139 -7.96 -17.35 -16.91
N SER A 140 -9.02 -17.53 -17.69
CA SER A 140 -8.94 -18.18 -19.00
C SER A 140 -8.32 -17.30 -20.09
N ASN A 141 -8.37 -15.96 -19.92
CA ASN A 141 -7.81 -15.02 -20.88
C ASN A 141 -6.54 -14.30 -20.41
N LEU A 142 -5.96 -14.73 -19.29
CA LEU A 142 -4.67 -14.18 -18.82
C LEU A 142 -3.57 -14.28 -19.88
N ALA A 143 -3.51 -15.38 -20.62
CA ALA A 143 -2.48 -15.64 -21.63
C ALA A 143 -2.58 -14.72 -22.86
N ASP A 144 -3.73 -14.09 -23.12
CA ASP A 144 -3.98 -13.34 -24.36
C ASP A 144 -3.01 -12.17 -24.54
N ARG A 145 -2.75 -11.42 -23.45
CA ARG A 145 -1.85 -10.27 -23.43
C ARG A 145 -1.07 -10.18 -22.11
N TYR A 146 -0.42 -11.28 -21.76
CA TYR A 146 0.45 -11.33 -20.59
C TYR A 146 1.88 -10.96 -21.00
N HIS A 147 2.26 -9.70 -20.82
CA HIS A 147 3.50 -9.12 -21.36
C HIS A 147 4.58 -8.89 -20.31
N THR A 148 4.25 -9.00 -19.01
CA THR A 148 5.25 -8.78 -17.96
C THR A 148 6.27 -9.92 -17.91
N HIS A 149 7.53 -9.55 -17.64
CA HIS A 149 8.60 -10.50 -17.33
C HIS A 149 8.83 -10.70 -15.83
N CYS A 150 8.09 -9.96 -14.98
CA CYS A 150 8.27 -9.97 -13.53
C CYS A 150 6.94 -10.18 -12.82
N ASP A 151 6.28 -9.11 -12.42
CA ASP A 151 5.03 -9.13 -11.67
C ASP A 151 3.86 -8.57 -12.49
N PRO A 152 2.63 -9.10 -12.31
CA PRO A 152 1.45 -8.68 -13.08
C PRO A 152 1.09 -7.22 -12.78
N ARG A 153 0.77 -6.47 -13.84
CA ARG A 153 0.45 -5.05 -13.81
C ARG A 153 -1.04 -4.82 -14.06
N LEU A 154 -1.56 -3.75 -13.50
CA LEU A 154 -2.88 -3.25 -13.88
C LEU A 154 -2.83 -2.67 -15.30
N ASN A 155 -3.85 -2.96 -16.11
CA ASN A 155 -4.04 -2.32 -17.41
C ASN A 155 -4.60 -0.89 -17.25
N ALA A 156 -4.73 -0.15 -18.35
CA ALA A 156 -5.17 1.24 -18.32
C ALA A 156 -6.55 1.41 -17.64
N THR A 157 -7.51 0.53 -17.93
CA THR A 157 -8.86 0.62 -17.35
C THR A 157 -8.86 0.30 -15.86
N GLN A 158 -8.23 -0.79 -15.44
CA GLN A 158 -8.07 -1.14 -14.04
C GLN A 158 -7.35 -0.04 -13.25
N SER A 159 -6.37 0.61 -13.87
CA SER A 159 -5.66 1.75 -13.27
C SER A 159 -6.57 2.96 -13.05
N LEU A 160 -7.49 3.24 -13.98
CA LEU A 160 -8.47 4.31 -13.83
C LEU A 160 -9.50 3.98 -12.74
N GLU A 161 -10.02 2.76 -12.69
CA GLU A 161 -10.94 2.32 -11.63
C GLU A 161 -10.32 2.53 -10.24
N LEU A 162 -9.06 2.15 -10.10
CA LEU A 162 -8.33 2.32 -8.86
C LEU A 162 -8.08 3.80 -8.53
N ALA A 163 -7.78 4.63 -9.54
CA ALA A 163 -7.60 6.07 -9.35
C ALA A 163 -8.89 6.75 -8.86
N PHE A 164 -10.05 6.38 -9.37
CA PHE A 164 -11.34 6.87 -8.88
C PHE A 164 -11.60 6.44 -7.43
N LEU A 165 -11.35 5.17 -7.09
CA LEU A 165 -11.45 4.72 -5.70
C LEU A 165 -10.59 5.56 -4.77
N VAL A 166 -9.32 5.79 -5.12
CA VAL A 166 -8.40 6.59 -4.30
C VAL A 166 -8.89 8.04 -4.16
N ALA A 167 -9.42 8.63 -5.24
CA ALA A 167 -9.98 9.99 -5.20
C ALA A 167 -11.17 10.10 -4.25
N ASP A 168 -12.07 9.11 -4.26
CA ASP A 168 -13.22 9.05 -3.34
C ASP A 168 -12.75 8.91 -1.89
N LEU A 169 -11.85 7.99 -1.59
CA LEU A 169 -11.29 7.77 -0.25
C LEU A 169 -10.56 9.02 0.29
N LEU A 170 -9.81 9.72 -0.55
CA LEU A 170 -9.18 10.98 -0.19
C LEU A 170 -10.20 12.09 0.10
N THR A 171 -11.31 12.11 -0.63
CA THR A 171 -12.39 13.08 -0.42
C THR A 171 -13.10 12.81 0.88
N GLU A 172 -13.43 11.56 1.18
CA GLU A 172 -14.02 11.13 2.45
C GLU A 172 -13.11 11.46 3.64
N ASN A 173 -11.81 11.15 3.52
CA ASN A 173 -10.83 11.44 4.56
C ASN A 173 -10.77 12.96 4.87
N ARG A 174 -10.70 13.81 3.85
CA ARG A 174 -10.71 15.28 4.01
C ARG A 174 -11.97 15.79 4.71
N ASN A 175 -13.13 15.21 4.38
CA ASN A 175 -14.40 15.59 5.00
C ASN A 175 -14.47 15.18 6.46
N ASN A 176 -13.92 14.01 6.82
CA ASN A 176 -13.84 13.54 8.20
C ASN A 176 -12.94 14.44 9.05
N VAL A 177 -11.77 14.82 8.54
CA VAL A 177 -10.86 15.76 9.22
C VAL A 177 -11.54 17.13 9.47
N LYS A 178 -12.25 17.67 8.47
CA LYS A 178 -12.99 18.93 8.63
C LYS A 178 -14.07 18.85 9.71
N LYS A 179 -14.83 17.75 9.77
CA LYS A 179 -15.86 17.54 10.80
C LYS A 179 -15.26 17.48 12.21
N GLN A 180 -14.10 16.84 12.36
CA GLN A 180 -13.40 16.76 13.65
C GLN A 180 -12.93 18.15 14.13
N ILE A 181 -12.40 18.98 13.24
CA ILE A 181 -11.94 20.34 13.57
C ILE A 181 -13.14 21.19 14.05
N VAL A 182 -14.28 21.13 13.35
CA VAL A 182 -15.49 21.90 13.72
C VAL A 182 -16.09 21.41 15.03
N ALA A 183 -15.96 20.14 15.38
CA ALA A 183 -16.51 19.59 16.63
C ALA A 183 -15.69 19.97 17.89
N VAL A 184 -14.47 20.47 17.72
CA VAL A 184 -13.53 20.83 18.81
C VAL A 184 -13.43 22.37 18.97
N SER A 185 -13.94 23.14 18.02
CA SER A 185 -14.06 24.62 18.08
C SER A 185 -15.36 25.07 18.70
#